data_e0a1ec6b3f98b790206adf93747183cd
#
_entry.id   e0a1ec6b3f98b790206adf93747183cd
#
_cell.length_a   1.000
_cell.length_b   1.000
_cell.length_c   1.000
_cell.angle_alpha   90.00
_cell.angle_beta   90.00
_cell.angle_gamma   90.00
#
_symmetry.space_group_name_H-M   'P 1'
#
loop_
_entity.id
_entity.type
_entity.pdbx_description
1 polymer ?
#
loop_
_entity_poly.entity_id
_entity_poly.type
_entity_poly.pdbx_seq_one_letter_code
_entity_poly.pdbx_strand_id
1 'polypeptide(L)'
;MRHSFRRAIWVLSLALASVSCGSDSNPIGPANEPEVANLQDNFQFQASNLTATTQTLTYTWANTGTSANVNQSGTVSSGTATLTIRTPSGVQVYNRDLSETGTFTTSTGAPGNWQIEVRLVNFTGTLNFRVQKP
;
A
#
# COMPACT_ATOMS: atom_id res chain seq x y z
N MET A 1 64.38 -36.73 -30.50
CA MET A 1 63.61 -36.59 -29.21
C MET A 1 62.97 -35.24 -29.16
N ARG A 2 61.68 -35.20 -29.28
CA ARG A 2 60.89 -33.94 -29.15
C ARG A 2 59.92 -34.10 -28.02
N HIS A 3 60.18 -33.40 -26.91
CA HIS A 3 59.26 -33.31 -25.79
C HIS A 3 58.20 -32.25 -26.09
N SER A 4 56.95 -32.68 -26.25
CA SER A 4 55.82 -31.84 -26.43
C SER A 4 55.30 -31.45 -25.04
N PHE A 5 55.50 -30.18 -24.61
CA PHE A 5 54.93 -29.61 -23.40
C PHE A 5 53.52 -29.23 -23.72
N ARG A 6 52.59 -30.01 -23.22
CA ARG A 6 51.14 -29.61 -23.16
C ARG A 6 50.95 -28.71 -21.97
N ARG A 7 50.78 -27.42 -22.22
CA ARG A 7 50.34 -26.45 -21.21
C ARG A 7 48.85 -26.64 -21.00
N ALA A 8 48.46 -27.14 -19.84
CA ALA A 8 47.08 -27.15 -19.38
C ALA A 8 46.71 -25.73 -18.92
N ILE A 9 45.78 -25.10 -19.63
CA ILE A 9 45.19 -23.83 -19.24
C ILE A 9 44.05 -24.15 -18.27
N TRP A 10 44.25 -23.84 -17.01
CA TRP A 10 43.20 -23.84 -16.01
C TRP A 10 42.41 -22.57 -16.17
N VAL A 11 41.18 -22.68 -16.71
CA VAL A 11 40.20 -21.59 -16.71
C VAL A 11 39.56 -21.56 -15.34
N LEU A 12 39.96 -20.59 -14.54
CA LEU A 12 39.34 -20.32 -13.24
C LEU A 12 38.01 -19.58 -13.51
N SER A 13 36.92 -20.32 -13.50
CA SER A 13 35.58 -19.74 -13.60
C SER A 13 35.27 -19.02 -12.28
N LEU A 14 35.39 -17.70 -12.29
CA LEU A 14 34.95 -16.84 -11.20
C LEU A 14 33.42 -16.76 -11.24
N ALA A 15 32.74 -17.54 -10.41
CA ALA A 15 31.33 -17.42 -10.21
C ALA A 15 31.05 -16.11 -9.47
N LEU A 16 30.56 -15.09 -10.18
CA LEU A 16 29.96 -13.91 -9.53
C LEU A 16 28.67 -14.36 -8.86
N ALA A 17 28.73 -14.55 -7.56
CA ALA A 17 27.53 -14.61 -6.76
C ALA A 17 26.93 -13.20 -6.73
N SER A 18 25.89 -12.95 -7.53
CA SER A 18 25.07 -11.77 -7.41
C SER A 18 24.28 -11.86 -6.11
N VAL A 19 24.74 -11.17 -5.09
CA VAL A 19 23.95 -10.92 -3.89
C VAL A 19 22.82 -10.00 -4.30
N SER A 20 21.67 -10.57 -4.59
CA SER A 20 20.43 -9.81 -4.72
C SER A 20 20.08 -9.29 -3.33
N CYS A 21 20.37 -8.02 -3.06
CA CYS A 21 19.75 -7.30 -1.97
C CYS A 21 18.27 -7.12 -2.32
N GLY A 22 17.45 -8.14 -2.02
CA GLY A 22 16.01 -7.99 -2.02
C GLY A 22 15.63 -7.01 -0.90
N SER A 23 14.95 -5.92 -1.24
CA SER A 23 14.24 -5.14 -0.23
C SER A 23 13.23 -6.08 0.43
N ASP A 24 13.26 -6.22 1.76
CA ASP A 24 12.37 -7.07 2.55
C ASP A 24 10.94 -6.50 2.62
N SER A 25 10.37 -6.10 1.49
CA SER A 25 8.97 -5.69 1.41
C SER A 25 8.10 -6.89 1.05
N ASN A 26 7.18 -7.24 1.92
CA ASN A 26 6.16 -8.23 1.64
C ASN A 26 5.00 -7.57 0.89
N PRO A 27 4.81 -7.85 -0.41
CA PRO A 27 3.66 -7.33 -1.12
C PRO A 27 2.36 -7.94 -0.58
N ILE A 28 1.26 -7.21 -0.74
CA ILE A 28 -0.06 -7.78 -0.48
C ILE A 28 -0.30 -8.91 -1.47
N GLY A 29 -0.66 -10.08 -0.94
CA GLY A 29 -0.91 -11.28 -1.71
C GLY A 29 -2.12 -12.06 -1.18
N PRO A 30 -2.39 -13.27 -1.69
CA PRO A 30 -3.59 -14.03 -1.34
C PRO A 30 -3.81 -14.27 0.16
N ALA A 31 -2.72 -14.27 0.96
CA ALA A 31 -2.82 -14.51 2.41
C ALA A 31 -3.24 -13.28 3.22
N ASN A 32 -3.12 -12.08 2.66
CA ASN A 32 -3.38 -10.80 3.34
C ASN A 32 -4.04 -9.78 2.41
N GLU A 33 -4.77 -10.25 1.42
CA GLU A 33 -5.52 -9.41 0.49
C GLU A 33 -6.56 -8.58 1.24
N PRO A 34 -6.67 -7.26 0.94
CA PRO A 34 -7.66 -6.43 1.57
C PRO A 34 -9.09 -6.84 1.22
N GLU A 35 -9.97 -6.84 2.21
CA GLU A 35 -11.40 -6.89 2.00
C GLU A 35 -11.92 -5.49 1.71
N VAL A 36 -12.49 -5.27 0.54
CA VAL A 36 -12.99 -3.98 0.09
C VAL A 36 -14.46 -4.09 -0.28
N ALA A 37 -15.29 -3.29 0.38
CA ALA A 37 -16.66 -3.05 -0.05
C ALA A 37 -16.74 -1.63 -0.61
N ASN A 38 -16.92 -1.51 -1.92
CA ASN A 38 -16.95 -0.24 -2.64
C ASN A 38 -18.33 -0.01 -3.24
N LEU A 39 -19.19 0.60 -2.46
CA LEU A 39 -20.55 0.94 -2.83
C LEU A 39 -20.69 2.46 -2.95
N GLN A 40 -21.67 2.92 -3.74
CA GLN A 40 -22.01 4.33 -3.78
C GLN A 40 -22.28 4.85 -2.37
N ASP A 41 -21.66 5.97 -2.03
CA ASP A 41 -21.77 6.65 -0.74
C ASP A 41 -21.28 5.85 0.50
N ASN A 42 -20.71 4.66 0.28
CA ASN A 42 -20.16 3.83 1.37
C ASN A 42 -18.98 2.98 0.88
N PHE A 43 -17.78 3.32 1.31
CA PHE A 43 -16.56 2.57 1.06
C PHE A 43 -16.03 1.99 2.37
N GLN A 44 -15.64 0.73 2.35
CA GLN A 44 -15.06 0.06 3.51
C GLN A 44 -13.82 -0.72 3.09
N PHE A 45 -12.78 -0.63 3.92
CA PHE A 45 -11.49 -1.27 3.70
C PHE A 45 -11.01 -1.95 4.98
N GLN A 46 -10.60 -3.19 4.86
CA GLN A 46 -9.96 -3.93 5.94
C GLN A 46 -8.80 -4.75 5.40
N ALA A 47 -7.65 -4.66 6.02
CA ALA A 47 -6.48 -5.50 5.73
C ALA A 47 -5.86 -5.96 7.05
N SER A 48 -5.68 -7.27 7.19
CA SER A 48 -5.17 -7.89 8.41
C SER A 48 -3.82 -8.54 8.15
N ASN A 49 -3.02 -8.68 9.21
CA ASN A 49 -1.75 -9.40 9.19
C ASN A 49 -0.75 -8.89 8.14
N LEU A 50 -0.73 -7.60 7.88
CA LEU A 50 0.29 -6.99 7.04
C LEU A 50 1.63 -7.00 7.79
N THR A 51 2.70 -7.34 7.09
CA THR A 51 4.05 -7.41 7.65
C THR A 51 5.04 -6.73 6.71
N ALA A 52 5.74 -5.71 7.18
CA ALA A 52 6.75 -4.96 6.44
C ALA A 52 6.32 -4.63 5.00
N THR A 53 5.07 -4.22 4.82
CA THR A 53 4.46 -3.99 3.51
C THR A 53 4.73 -2.57 3.05
N THR A 54 5.23 -2.41 1.83
CA THR A 54 5.36 -1.12 1.15
C THR A 54 4.59 -1.18 -0.16
N GLN A 55 3.46 -0.49 -0.22
CA GLN A 55 2.57 -0.49 -1.38
C GLN A 55 1.64 0.72 -1.33
N THR A 56 1.22 1.18 -2.51
CA THR A 56 0.15 2.17 -2.65
C THR A 56 -1.05 1.51 -3.31
N LEU A 57 -2.21 1.58 -2.66
CA LEU A 57 -3.48 1.08 -3.16
C LEU A 57 -4.38 2.26 -3.49
N THR A 58 -5.01 2.22 -4.66
CA THR A 58 -5.87 3.31 -5.14
C THR A 58 -7.23 2.74 -5.56
N TYR A 59 -8.28 3.42 -5.13
CA TYR A 59 -9.67 3.06 -5.44
C TYR A 59 -10.42 4.28 -5.95
N THR A 60 -11.38 4.06 -6.84
CA THR A 60 -12.36 5.06 -7.24
C THR A 60 -13.66 4.80 -6.50
N TRP A 61 -14.17 5.83 -5.80
CA TRP A 61 -15.37 5.72 -4.98
C TRP A 61 -16.41 6.78 -5.39
N ALA A 62 -17.62 6.34 -5.67
CA ALA A 62 -18.73 7.23 -6.03
C ALA A 62 -19.32 7.89 -4.78
N ASN A 63 -19.16 9.21 -4.67
CA ASN A 63 -19.72 10.03 -3.60
C ASN A 63 -20.72 11.03 -4.20
N THR A 64 -22.00 10.90 -3.87
CA THR A 64 -23.05 11.83 -4.31
C THR A 64 -23.11 13.09 -3.45
N GLY A 65 -22.37 13.12 -2.34
CA GLY A 65 -22.29 14.26 -1.43
C GLY A 65 -21.09 15.14 -1.69
N THR A 66 -20.96 16.18 -0.87
CA THR A 66 -19.86 17.15 -0.93
C THR A 66 -18.81 16.94 0.16
N SER A 67 -19.04 16.01 1.08
CA SER A 67 -18.12 15.63 2.14
C SER A 67 -18.25 14.15 2.45
N ALA A 68 -17.38 13.62 3.30
CA ALA A 68 -17.46 12.26 3.80
C ALA A 68 -17.02 12.19 5.27
N ASN A 69 -17.63 11.27 6.01
CA ASN A 69 -17.14 10.85 7.31
C ASN A 69 -16.16 9.69 7.14
N VAL A 70 -15.01 9.77 7.79
CA VAL A 70 -13.97 8.75 7.78
C VAL A 70 -13.84 8.18 9.19
N ASN A 71 -14.18 6.91 9.35
CA ASN A 71 -13.99 6.19 10.60
C ASN A 71 -12.76 5.30 10.47
N GLN A 72 -11.80 5.45 11.36
CA GLN A 72 -10.54 4.70 11.39
C GLN A 72 -10.40 3.94 12.70
N SER A 73 -10.01 2.66 12.61
CA SER A 73 -9.80 1.78 13.77
C SER A 73 -8.74 0.72 13.46
N GLY A 74 -7.57 1.16 13.03
CA GLY A 74 -6.44 0.27 12.75
C GLY A 74 -5.54 0.03 13.96
N THR A 75 -4.67 -0.95 13.84
CA THR A 75 -3.57 -1.21 14.79
C THR A 75 -2.25 -1.20 14.04
N VAL A 76 -1.35 -0.30 14.42
CA VAL A 76 -0.03 -0.14 13.81
C VAL A 76 1.03 -0.64 14.77
N SER A 77 1.76 -1.70 14.38
CA SER A 77 2.90 -2.21 15.16
C SER A 77 4.20 -1.52 14.73
N SER A 78 4.38 -1.25 13.44
CA SER A 78 5.52 -0.52 12.90
C SER A 78 5.22 0.03 11.51
N GLY A 79 6.08 0.93 11.02
CA GLY A 79 5.90 1.58 9.73
C GLY A 79 4.79 2.62 9.74
N THR A 80 4.36 3.03 8.55
CA THR A 80 3.33 4.05 8.36
C THR A 80 2.26 3.60 7.36
N ALA A 81 1.03 4.02 7.61
CA ALA A 81 -0.09 3.88 6.68
C ALA A 81 -0.84 5.21 6.62
N THR A 82 -0.94 5.79 5.45
CA THR A 82 -1.58 7.09 5.24
C THR A 82 -2.79 6.94 4.33
N LEU A 83 -3.92 7.51 4.73
CA LEU A 83 -5.13 7.61 3.92
C LEU A 83 -5.24 9.01 3.34
N THR A 84 -5.30 9.09 2.02
CA THR A 84 -5.53 10.34 1.29
C THR A 84 -6.77 10.21 0.43
N ILE A 85 -7.64 11.21 0.46
CA ILE A 85 -8.85 11.25 -0.37
C ILE A 85 -8.82 12.53 -1.20
N ARG A 86 -9.10 12.37 -2.51
CA ARG A 86 -9.15 13.46 -3.48
C ARG A 86 -10.48 13.48 -4.20
N THR A 87 -10.91 14.68 -4.58
CA THR A 87 -12.10 14.88 -5.44
C THR A 87 -11.82 14.45 -6.88
N PRO A 88 -12.82 14.39 -7.77
CA PRO A 88 -12.61 14.07 -9.19
C PRO A 88 -11.62 15.00 -9.90
N SER A 89 -11.52 16.25 -9.47
CA SER A 89 -10.54 17.23 -10.00
C SER A 89 -9.15 17.12 -9.37
N GLY A 90 -8.92 16.18 -8.45
CA GLY A 90 -7.64 15.93 -7.80
C GLY A 90 -7.37 16.79 -6.55
N VAL A 91 -8.34 17.54 -6.06
CA VAL A 91 -8.21 18.35 -4.83
C VAL A 91 -8.19 17.41 -3.63
N GLN A 92 -7.18 17.51 -2.79
CA GLN A 92 -7.08 16.75 -1.56
C GLN A 92 -8.08 17.29 -0.52
N VAL A 93 -8.98 16.43 -0.08
CA VAL A 93 -10.00 16.75 0.94
C VAL A 93 -9.76 16.03 2.26
N TYR A 94 -8.82 15.08 2.28
CA TYR A 94 -8.46 14.31 3.47
C TYR A 94 -7.03 13.77 3.36
N ASN A 95 -6.28 13.85 4.45
CA ASN A 95 -4.97 13.19 4.59
C ASN A 95 -4.72 12.95 6.07
N ARG A 96 -4.63 11.67 6.47
CA ARG A 96 -4.33 11.28 7.85
C ARG A 96 -3.56 9.98 7.91
N ASP A 97 -2.79 9.84 8.98
CA ASP A 97 -2.20 8.58 9.38
C ASP A 97 -3.31 7.62 9.89
N LEU A 98 -3.29 6.38 9.41
CA LEU A 98 -4.27 5.36 9.80
C LEU A 98 -3.99 4.76 11.20
N SER A 99 -2.91 5.18 11.88
CA SER A 99 -2.71 4.92 13.30
C SER A 99 -3.65 5.73 14.20
N GLU A 100 -4.18 6.85 13.70
CA GLU A 100 -5.15 7.64 14.42
C GLU A 100 -6.52 6.93 14.41
N THR A 101 -7.07 6.64 15.58
CA THR A 101 -8.39 6.03 15.73
C THR A 101 -9.44 7.10 16.00
N GLY A 102 -10.56 7.03 15.30
CA GLY A 102 -11.67 7.97 15.49
C GLY A 102 -12.50 8.18 14.25
N THR A 103 -13.42 9.12 14.35
CA THR A 103 -14.26 9.57 13.23
C THR A 103 -13.90 11.00 12.88
N PHE A 104 -13.58 11.23 11.61
CA PHE A 104 -13.14 12.50 11.08
C PHE A 104 -14.02 12.87 9.88
N THR A 105 -14.09 14.17 9.55
CA THR A 105 -14.82 14.63 8.37
C THR A 105 -13.85 15.23 7.37
N THR A 106 -14.06 14.95 6.09
CA THR A 106 -13.29 15.57 5.00
C THR A 106 -13.60 17.06 4.87
N SER A 107 -12.71 17.78 4.21
CA SER A 107 -13.07 19.07 3.65
C SER A 107 -14.17 18.90 2.58
N THR A 108 -14.85 19.99 2.24
CA THR A 108 -15.86 19.99 1.20
C THR A 108 -15.23 19.90 -0.19
N GLY A 109 -15.84 19.10 -1.06
CA GLY A 109 -15.44 18.93 -2.45
C GLY A 109 -16.65 18.66 -3.35
N ALA A 110 -16.42 18.67 -4.67
CA ALA A 110 -17.47 18.38 -5.65
C ALA A 110 -17.90 16.91 -5.60
N PRO A 111 -19.19 16.59 -5.73
CA PRO A 111 -19.67 15.22 -5.87
C PRO A 111 -19.05 14.54 -7.13
N GLY A 112 -19.01 13.22 -7.11
CA GLY A 112 -18.56 12.42 -8.24
C GLY A 112 -17.67 11.26 -7.81
N ASN A 113 -16.78 10.85 -8.70
CA ASN A 113 -15.83 9.78 -8.46
C ASN A 113 -14.61 10.30 -7.70
N TRP A 114 -14.61 10.09 -6.40
CA TRP A 114 -13.50 10.45 -5.53
C TRP A 114 -12.42 9.36 -5.57
N GLN A 115 -11.17 9.75 -5.38
CA GLN A 115 -10.07 8.83 -5.28
C GLN A 115 -9.71 8.58 -3.82
N ILE A 116 -9.62 7.32 -3.44
CA ILE A 116 -9.15 6.87 -2.12
C ILE A 116 -7.79 6.22 -2.32
N GLU A 117 -6.77 6.72 -1.65
CA GLU A 117 -5.39 6.21 -1.72
C GLU A 117 -4.92 5.78 -0.35
N VAL A 118 -4.47 4.54 -0.24
CA VAL A 118 -3.83 3.97 0.95
C VAL A 118 -2.36 3.76 0.63
N ARG A 119 -1.49 4.49 1.30
CA ARG A 119 -0.04 4.36 1.15
C ARG A 119 0.58 3.68 2.36
N LEU A 120 1.23 2.57 2.12
CA LEU A 120 1.94 1.78 3.12
C LEU A 120 3.44 1.92 2.94
N VAL A 121 4.18 2.14 4.02
CA VAL A 121 5.64 2.16 4.03
C VAL A 121 6.14 1.32 5.19
N ASN A 122 6.75 0.17 4.89
CA ASN A 122 7.24 -0.81 5.88
C ASN A 122 6.20 -1.12 6.96
N PHE A 123 4.94 -1.18 6.57
CA PHE A 123 3.81 -1.27 7.47
C PHE A 123 3.64 -2.69 8.01
N THR A 124 3.50 -2.80 9.33
CA THR A 124 3.11 -4.01 10.03
C THR A 124 1.92 -3.71 10.92
N GLY A 125 0.83 -4.45 10.73
CA GLY A 125 -0.37 -4.28 11.53
C GLY A 125 -1.65 -4.63 10.80
N THR A 126 -2.76 -4.08 11.29
CA THR A 126 -4.10 -4.25 10.75
C THR A 126 -4.69 -2.89 10.44
N LEU A 127 -5.30 -2.75 9.27
CA LEU A 127 -6.00 -1.55 8.85
C LEU A 127 -7.50 -1.80 8.77
N ASN A 128 -8.27 -0.86 9.27
CA ASN A 128 -9.72 -0.84 9.13
C ASN A 128 -10.18 0.62 9.04
N PHE A 129 -10.82 0.96 7.94
CA PHE A 129 -11.48 2.27 7.83
C PHE A 129 -12.72 2.20 6.95
N ARG A 130 -13.63 3.14 7.19
CA ARG A 130 -14.82 3.34 6.41
C ARG A 130 -14.92 4.80 6.00
N VAL A 131 -15.28 5.04 4.75
CA VAL A 131 -15.55 6.35 4.19
C VAL A 131 -17.00 6.37 3.73
N GLN A 132 -17.81 7.25 4.25
CA GLN A 132 -19.22 7.30 3.92
C GLN A 132 -19.75 8.73 3.88
N LYS A 133 -20.73 8.93 3.01
CA LYS A 133 -21.49 10.18 2.98
C LYS A 133 -22.16 10.38 4.31
N PRO A 134 -22.14 11.62 4.87
CA PRO A 134 -22.82 11.97 6.11
C PRO A 134 -24.33 11.76 6.06
#